data_807f327c484caba5aa7c911d0f26ac51
#
_entry.id   807f327c484caba5aa7c911d0f26ac51
#
_cell.length_a   1.000
_cell.length_b   1.000
_cell.length_c   1.000
_cell.angle_alpha   90.00
_cell.angle_beta   90.00
_cell.angle_gamma   90.00
#
_symmetry.space_group_name_H-M   'P 1'
#
loop_
_entity.id
_entity.type
_entity.pdbx_description
1 polymer ?
#
loop_
_entity_poly.entity_id
_entity_poly.type
_entity_poly.pdbx_seq_one_letter_code
_entity_poly.pdbx_strand_id
1 'polypeptide(L)'
;VDKPGSVFCVEGQWGDDLAERGSVLPTLELLERLRRIRFIHRDVATPGELRFYLDQWLSRKCTAYNVGIFAMDGGPGRLCLSGQHELDLAEIVSWLRGRCEGKRLYFDCGAILRLSETALVEILEETGASMVCGFTRTIDWVGSSAFDTVLVDRLANGRRANSVEQLVRTARWAPLAQHLGFRMIYQHSQGPRIPAMRRPEPVVPV
;
A
#
# COMPACT_ATOMS: atom_id res chain seq x y z
N VAL A 1 -17.62 -17.04 -12.05
CA VAL A 1 -17.31 -15.93 -11.11
C VAL A 1 -15.81 -15.99 -10.85
N ASP A 2 -15.07 -14.93 -11.19
CA ASP A 2 -13.62 -14.85 -10.93
C ASP A 2 -13.38 -15.01 -9.42
N LYS A 3 -12.31 -15.73 -9.05
CA LYS A 3 -11.93 -15.93 -7.66
C LYS A 3 -11.52 -14.57 -7.05
N PRO A 4 -12.03 -14.20 -5.86
CA PRO A 4 -11.66 -12.93 -5.23
C PRO A 4 -10.14 -12.84 -4.99
N GLY A 5 -9.60 -11.64 -5.15
CA GLY A 5 -8.20 -11.36 -4.86
C GLY A 5 -7.86 -11.62 -3.39
N SER A 6 -6.59 -11.72 -3.05
CA SER A 6 -6.18 -12.08 -1.69
C SER A 6 -5.19 -11.04 -1.16
N VAL A 7 -5.52 -10.49 0.02
CA VAL A 7 -4.82 -9.38 0.66
C VAL A 7 -4.30 -9.82 2.02
N PHE A 8 -3.05 -9.51 2.30
CA PHE A 8 -2.47 -9.56 3.63
C PHE A 8 -2.27 -8.12 4.11
N CYS A 9 -2.76 -7.81 5.30
CA CYS A 9 -2.63 -6.49 5.91
C CYS A 9 -2.00 -6.62 7.29
N VAL A 10 -0.99 -5.79 7.55
CA VAL A 10 -0.49 -5.50 8.88
C VAL A 10 -0.84 -4.07 9.23
N GLU A 11 -1.43 -3.88 10.41
CA GLU A 11 -1.87 -2.57 10.88
C GLU A 11 -1.17 -2.22 12.18
N GLY A 12 -0.55 -1.04 12.21
CA GLY A 12 0.05 -0.46 13.41
C GLY A 12 -0.98 0.26 14.27
N GLN A 13 -0.55 0.70 15.42
CA GLN A 13 -1.37 1.56 16.29
C GLN A 13 -1.39 2.98 15.71
N TRP A 14 -2.59 3.53 15.52
CA TRP A 14 -2.81 4.89 15.05
C TRP A 14 -2.84 5.87 16.23
N GLY A 15 -1.68 6.48 16.54
CA GLY A 15 -1.56 7.39 17.67
C GLY A 15 -1.35 6.69 19.03
N ASP A 16 -1.27 7.50 20.10
CA ASP A 16 -0.94 7.05 21.46
C ASP A 16 -2.18 6.86 22.37
N ASP A 17 -3.37 7.19 21.87
CA ASP A 17 -4.62 7.06 22.63
C ASP A 17 -5.19 5.65 22.47
N LEU A 18 -5.32 4.93 23.58
CA LEU A 18 -5.97 3.60 23.61
C LEU A 18 -7.44 3.63 23.19
N ALA A 19 -8.09 4.80 23.24
CA ALA A 19 -9.46 4.97 22.76
C ALA A 19 -9.56 5.25 21.26
N GLU A 20 -8.42 5.42 20.56
CA GLU A 20 -8.39 5.61 19.10
C GLU A 20 -8.96 4.36 18.41
N ARG A 21 -9.88 4.61 17.47
CA ARG A 21 -10.61 3.56 16.75
C ARG A 21 -10.34 3.59 15.25
N GLY A 22 -9.41 4.43 14.81
CA GLY A 22 -8.98 4.47 13.42
C GLY A 22 -8.47 3.10 12.99
N SER A 23 -8.97 2.56 11.89
CA SER A 23 -8.52 1.27 11.34
C SER A 23 -8.90 1.15 9.87
N VAL A 24 -8.06 0.48 9.10
CA VAL A 24 -8.34 0.09 7.72
C VAL A 24 -9.20 -1.17 7.63
N LEU A 25 -9.37 -1.89 8.75
CA LEU A 25 -10.16 -3.13 8.81
C LEU A 25 -11.59 -2.99 8.26
N PRO A 26 -12.35 -1.92 8.56
CA PRO A 26 -13.69 -1.74 8.00
C PRO A 26 -13.72 -1.69 6.47
N THR A 27 -12.70 -1.10 5.84
CA THR A 27 -12.56 -1.07 4.38
C THR A 27 -12.31 -2.47 3.81
N LEU A 28 -11.47 -3.26 4.46
CA LEU A 28 -11.21 -4.66 4.06
C LEU A 28 -12.46 -5.53 4.23
N GLU A 29 -13.18 -5.38 5.34
CA GLU A 29 -14.46 -6.07 5.59
C GLU A 29 -15.52 -5.72 4.55
N LEU A 30 -15.64 -4.44 4.18
CA LEU A 30 -16.53 -4.01 3.12
C LEU A 30 -16.24 -4.73 1.80
N LEU A 31 -14.97 -4.76 1.40
CA LEU A 31 -14.55 -5.42 0.16
C LEU A 31 -14.76 -6.94 0.21
N GLU A 32 -14.59 -7.57 1.37
CA GLU A 32 -14.86 -8.99 1.55
C GLU A 32 -16.36 -9.30 1.45
N ARG A 33 -17.22 -8.52 2.10
CA ARG A 33 -18.70 -8.64 2.01
C ARG A 33 -19.19 -8.44 0.57
N LEU A 34 -18.54 -7.58 -0.20
CA LEU A 34 -18.78 -7.38 -1.62
C LEU A 34 -18.17 -8.51 -2.49
N ARG A 35 -17.54 -9.52 -1.88
CA ARG A 35 -16.86 -10.65 -2.55
C ARG A 35 -15.77 -10.19 -3.54
N ARG A 36 -15.15 -9.04 -3.27
CA ARG A 36 -14.05 -8.51 -4.07
C ARG A 36 -12.71 -9.07 -3.64
N ILE A 37 -12.50 -9.25 -2.33
CA ILE A 37 -11.27 -9.80 -1.75
C ILE A 37 -11.60 -10.87 -0.70
N ARG A 38 -10.59 -11.62 -0.33
CA ARG A 38 -10.43 -12.27 0.97
C ARG A 38 -9.16 -11.71 1.60
N PHE A 39 -9.12 -11.60 2.92
CA PHE A 39 -7.97 -10.99 3.57
C PHE A 39 -7.51 -11.71 4.82
N ILE A 40 -6.28 -11.45 5.21
CA ILE A 40 -5.72 -11.69 6.54
C ILE A 40 -5.34 -10.32 7.08
N HIS A 41 -5.82 -9.98 8.26
CA HIS A 41 -5.46 -8.75 8.97
C HIS A 41 -4.79 -9.11 10.28
N ARG A 42 -3.72 -8.36 10.64
CA ARG A 42 -2.99 -8.51 11.90
C ARG A 42 -2.57 -7.15 12.43
N ASP A 43 -2.92 -6.89 13.68
CA ASP A 43 -2.39 -5.76 14.43
C ASP A 43 -0.95 -6.03 14.84
N VAL A 44 -0.11 -5.01 14.77
CA VAL A 44 1.30 -5.06 15.14
C VAL A 44 1.70 -3.82 15.93
N ALA A 45 2.30 -4.01 17.09
CA ALA A 45 2.77 -2.90 17.92
C ALA A 45 4.31 -2.85 18.01
N THR A 46 5.00 -3.93 17.63
CA THR A 46 6.44 -4.07 17.78
C THR A 46 7.13 -4.56 16.51
N PRO A 47 8.41 -4.23 16.30
CA PRO A 47 9.19 -4.76 15.17
C PRO A 47 9.22 -6.29 15.10
N GLY A 48 9.26 -6.94 16.27
CA GLY A 48 9.29 -8.40 16.37
C GLY A 48 8.00 -9.04 15.85
N GLU A 49 6.83 -8.48 16.20
CA GLU A 49 5.53 -8.92 15.68
C GLU A 49 5.41 -8.70 14.18
N LEU A 50 5.78 -7.51 13.71
CA LEU A 50 5.77 -7.21 12.28
C LEU A 50 6.61 -8.23 11.52
N ARG A 51 7.87 -8.45 11.95
CA ARG A 51 8.76 -9.42 11.32
C ARG A 51 8.20 -10.83 11.33
N PHE A 52 7.64 -11.26 12.47
CA PHE A 52 6.99 -12.58 12.58
C PHE A 52 5.88 -12.76 11.55
N TYR A 53 4.96 -11.78 11.43
CA TYR A 53 3.86 -11.88 10.48
C TYR A 53 4.31 -11.76 9.02
N LEU A 54 5.33 -10.97 8.72
CA LEU A 54 5.93 -10.91 7.39
C LEU A 54 6.52 -12.26 6.99
N ASP A 55 7.22 -12.95 7.91
CA ASP A 55 7.78 -14.27 7.64
C ASP A 55 6.68 -15.32 7.38
N GLN A 56 5.55 -15.25 8.10
CA GLN A 56 4.38 -16.09 7.84
C GLN A 56 3.75 -15.80 6.47
N TRP A 57 3.55 -14.52 6.13
CA TRP A 57 2.98 -14.10 4.86
C TRP A 57 3.85 -14.50 3.66
N LEU A 58 5.15 -14.38 3.79
CA LEU A 58 6.12 -14.72 2.75
C LEU A 58 6.42 -16.23 2.65
N SER A 59 5.81 -17.03 3.51
CA SER A 59 5.93 -18.49 3.46
C SER A 59 5.13 -19.09 2.31
N ARG A 60 5.46 -20.34 1.95
CA ARG A 60 4.74 -21.10 0.90
C ARG A 60 3.25 -21.27 1.16
N LYS A 61 2.80 -21.18 2.42
CA LYS A 61 1.38 -21.32 2.80
C LYS A 61 0.54 -20.12 2.39
N CYS A 62 1.15 -18.95 2.21
CA CYS A 62 0.47 -17.69 1.91
C CYS A 62 0.76 -17.16 0.49
N THR A 63 1.19 -17.99 -0.44
CA THR A 63 1.51 -17.58 -1.82
C THR A 63 0.34 -16.92 -2.55
N ALA A 64 -0.90 -17.32 -2.21
CA ALA A 64 -2.10 -16.75 -2.81
C ALA A 64 -2.36 -15.29 -2.39
N TYR A 65 -1.80 -14.83 -1.27
CA TYR A 65 -1.93 -13.48 -0.76
C TYR A 65 -0.86 -12.60 -1.40
N ASN A 66 -1.16 -12.08 -2.59
CA ASN A 66 -0.20 -11.36 -3.42
C ASN A 66 -0.19 -9.84 -3.23
N VAL A 67 -1.08 -9.29 -2.42
CA VAL A 67 -1.07 -7.89 -1.99
C VAL A 67 -0.69 -7.83 -0.52
N GLY A 68 0.33 -7.06 -0.18
CA GLY A 68 0.71 -6.73 1.19
C GLY A 68 0.40 -5.26 1.47
N ILE A 69 -0.41 -5.00 2.49
CA ILE A 69 -0.76 -3.67 2.97
C ILE A 69 -0.05 -3.43 4.29
N PHE A 70 0.63 -2.31 4.39
CA PHE A 70 1.27 -1.79 5.61
C PHE A 70 0.50 -0.53 6.01
N ALA A 71 -0.45 -0.67 6.93
CA ALA A 71 -1.35 0.40 7.35
C ALA A 71 -0.95 0.88 8.75
N MET A 72 -0.34 2.05 8.83
CA MET A 72 0.12 2.62 10.10
C MET A 72 0.54 4.08 9.91
N ASP A 73 0.75 4.79 10.99
CA ASP A 73 1.36 6.11 10.93
C ASP A 73 2.76 6.04 10.32
N GLY A 74 3.20 7.15 9.73
CA GLY A 74 4.53 7.22 9.15
C GLY A 74 4.94 8.60 8.68
N GLY A 75 6.18 8.66 8.25
CA GLY A 75 6.81 9.83 7.66
C GLY A 75 7.71 9.46 6.50
N PRO A 76 8.46 10.41 5.93
CA PRO A 76 9.34 10.12 4.81
C PRO A 76 10.35 8.99 5.12
N GLY A 77 10.15 7.82 4.52
CA GLY A 77 11.01 6.65 4.73
C GLY A 77 10.89 5.98 6.11
N ARG A 78 9.86 6.27 6.89
CA ARG A 78 9.65 5.72 8.24
C ARG A 78 8.23 5.24 8.44
N LEU A 79 8.08 4.17 9.23
CA LEU A 79 6.80 3.63 9.71
C LEU A 79 6.77 3.69 11.24
N CYS A 80 5.63 4.08 11.80
CA CYS A 80 5.37 4.05 13.25
C CYS A 80 4.44 2.88 13.55
N LEU A 81 4.93 1.87 14.26
CA LEU A 81 4.13 0.71 14.67
C LEU A 81 3.27 1.03 15.90
N SER A 82 3.84 1.82 16.81
CA SER A 82 3.21 2.38 18.01
C SER A 82 4.00 3.61 18.40
N GLY A 83 3.49 4.42 19.34
CA GLY A 83 4.17 5.65 19.77
C GLY A 83 5.61 5.48 20.26
N GLN A 84 6.08 4.24 20.48
CA GLN A 84 7.43 3.94 20.94
C GLN A 84 8.30 3.21 19.91
N HIS A 85 7.73 2.77 18.80
CA HIS A 85 8.42 1.92 17.82
C HIS A 85 8.31 2.49 16.41
N GLU A 86 9.35 3.20 16.02
CA GLU A 86 9.57 3.59 14.62
C GLU A 86 10.52 2.61 13.94
N LEU A 87 10.28 2.38 12.65
CA LEU A 87 11.13 1.59 11.78
C LEU A 87 11.49 2.36 10.52
N ASP A 88 12.75 2.32 10.14
CA ASP A 88 13.14 2.80 8.81
C ASP A 88 12.61 1.86 7.72
N LEU A 89 12.10 2.42 6.64
CA LEU A 89 11.63 1.65 5.48
C LEU A 89 12.74 0.74 4.94
N ALA A 90 14.00 1.17 5.00
CA ALA A 90 15.15 0.37 4.59
C ALA A 90 15.29 -0.93 5.41
N GLU A 91 14.94 -0.91 6.69
CA GLU A 91 14.95 -2.10 7.53
C GLU A 91 13.88 -3.10 7.08
N ILE A 92 12.66 -2.62 6.83
CA ILE A 92 11.57 -3.45 6.30
C ILE A 92 11.93 -4.01 4.92
N VAL A 93 12.50 -3.20 4.03
CA VAL A 93 12.98 -3.64 2.72
C VAL A 93 14.02 -4.76 2.87
N SER A 94 14.91 -4.67 3.88
CA SER A 94 15.89 -5.72 4.15
C SER A 94 15.24 -7.07 4.52
N TRP A 95 14.13 -7.05 5.27
CA TRP A 95 13.36 -8.26 5.63
C TRP A 95 12.59 -8.84 4.44
N LEU A 96 12.21 -7.99 3.48
CA LEU A 96 11.47 -8.37 2.26
C LEU A 96 12.39 -8.78 1.10
N ARG A 97 13.70 -8.57 1.21
CA ARG A 97 14.69 -8.72 0.12
C ARG A 97 14.58 -10.05 -0.61
N GLY A 98 14.31 -9.99 -1.92
CA GLY A 98 14.20 -11.15 -2.81
C GLY A 98 13.00 -12.08 -2.52
N ARG A 99 12.06 -11.67 -1.66
CA ARG A 99 10.96 -12.53 -1.18
C ARG A 99 9.58 -12.11 -1.70
N CYS A 100 9.51 -10.99 -2.44
CA CYS A 100 8.23 -10.43 -2.87
C CYS A 100 7.94 -10.64 -4.36
N GLU A 101 8.54 -11.67 -4.99
CA GLU A 101 8.26 -11.97 -6.39
C GLU A 101 6.75 -12.12 -6.65
N GLY A 102 6.23 -11.38 -7.63
CA GLY A 102 4.81 -11.35 -7.99
C GLY A 102 3.90 -10.63 -7.00
N LYS A 103 4.42 -10.16 -5.85
CA LYS A 103 3.63 -9.43 -4.85
C LYS A 103 3.57 -7.93 -5.16
N ARG A 104 2.55 -7.28 -4.64
CA ARG A 104 2.32 -5.84 -4.67
C ARG A 104 2.36 -5.30 -3.26
N LEU A 105 3.22 -4.33 -3.01
CA LEU A 105 3.38 -3.71 -1.69
C LEU A 105 2.65 -2.36 -1.71
N TYR A 106 1.70 -2.21 -0.80
CA TYR A 106 0.99 -0.97 -0.59
C TYR A 106 1.29 -0.45 0.82
N PHE A 107 1.94 0.70 0.88
CA PHE A 107 2.22 1.42 2.11
C PHE A 107 1.14 2.47 2.33
N ASP A 108 0.13 2.10 3.09
CA ASP A 108 -0.93 2.98 3.55
C ASP A 108 -0.45 3.76 4.77
N CYS A 109 0.55 4.57 4.54
CA CYS A 109 1.26 5.36 5.53
C CYS A 109 1.46 6.77 5.00
N GLY A 110 1.23 7.77 5.83
CA GLY A 110 1.43 9.17 5.44
C GLY A 110 2.88 9.46 5.05
N ALA A 111 3.08 10.10 3.89
CA ALA A 111 4.36 10.58 3.37
C ALA A 111 5.49 9.53 3.21
N ILE A 112 5.23 8.24 3.41
CA ILE A 112 6.24 7.17 3.38
C ILE A 112 7.04 7.13 2.08
N LEU A 113 6.39 7.35 0.93
CA LEU A 113 7.02 7.37 -0.39
C LEU A 113 7.48 8.78 -0.84
N ARG A 114 7.69 9.70 0.10
CA ARG A 114 8.38 10.98 -0.17
C ARG A 114 9.89 10.75 -0.30
N LEU A 115 10.27 9.99 -1.31
CA LEU A 115 11.62 9.51 -1.59
C LEU A 115 12.08 9.96 -2.98
N SER A 116 13.37 9.81 -3.27
CA SER A 116 13.89 9.98 -4.64
C SER A 116 13.37 8.86 -5.58
N GLU A 117 13.44 9.07 -6.88
CA GLU A 117 13.09 8.02 -7.84
C GLU A 117 14.07 6.84 -7.74
N THR A 118 15.35 7.11 -7.52
CA THR A 118 16.37 6.09 -7.32
C THR A 118 16.02 5.17 -6.13
N ALA A 119 15.67 5.75 -4.97
CA ALA A 119 15.28 4.96 -3.80
C ALA A 119 14.04 4.10 -4.05
N LEU A 120 13.07 4.58 -4.84
CA LEU A 120 11.91 3.76 -5.21
C LEU A 120 12.28 2.59 -6.13
N VAL A 121 13.20 2.81 -7.07
CA VAL A 121 13.73 1.74 -7.93
C VAL A 121 14.45 0.70 -7.08
N GLU A 122 15.32 1.13 -6.18
CA GLU A 122 16.03 0.24 -5.24
C GLU A 122 15.07 -0.61 -4.41
N ILE A 123 14.02 -0.02 -3.84
CA ILE A 123 13.00 -0.76 -3.07
C ILE A 123 12.32 -1.83 -3.94
N LEU A 124 11.93 -1.49 -5.16
CA LEU A 124 11.28 -2.42 -6.08
C LEU A 124 12.21 -3.59 -6.44
N GLU A 125 13.45 -3.29 -6.77
CA GLU A 125 14.46 -4.27 -7.18
C GLU A 125 14.92 -5.15 -6.02
N GLU A 126 15.23 -4.56 -4.86
CA GLU A 126 15.67 -5.31 -3.69
C GLU A 126 14.59 -6.28 -3.17
N THR A 127 13.35 -5.85 -3.14
CA THR A 127 12.25 -6.72 -2.68
C THR A 127 11.84 -7.76 -3.71
N GLY A 128 12.07 -7.50 -5.00
CA GLY A 128 11.57 -8.29 -6.12
C GLY A 128 10.06 -8.13 -6.34
N ALA A 129 9.43 -7.12 -5.73
CA ALA A 129 8.01 -6.88 -5.87
C ALA A 129 7.62 -6.49 -7.30
N SER A 130 6.42 -6.84 -7.72
CA SER A 130 5.88 -6.42 -9.02
C SER A 130 5.41 -4.96 -9.01
N MET A 131 5.12 -4.43 -7.81
CA MET A 131 4.67 -3.05 -7.60
C MET A 131 4.95 -2.62 -6.17
N VAL A 132 5.28 -1.33 -6.01
CA VAL A 132 5.30 -0.61 -4.73
C VAL A 132 4.47 0.65 -4.91
N CYS A 133 3.55 0.93 -3.99
CA CYS A 133 2.75 2.15 -4.01
C CYS A 133 2.45 2.64 -2.60
N GLY A 134 2.06 3.91 -2.48
CA GLY A 134 1.77 4.58 -1.21
C GLY A 134 1.64 6.08 -1.41
N PHE A 135 1.85 6.86 -0.35
CA PHE A 135 1.63 8.30 -0.36
C PHE A 135 2.91 9.11 -0.12
N THR A 136 2.91 10.35 -0.65
CA THR A 136 4.02 11.32 -0.48
C THR A 136 3.63 12.47 0.45
N ARG A 137 2.42 12.44 1.04
CA ARG A 137 1.86 13.45 1.93
C ARG A 137 1.17 12.77 3.11
N THR A 138 0.96 13.53 4.17
CA THR A 138 0.00 13.15 5.21
C THR A 138 -1.39 13.03 4.58
N ILE A 139 -2.11 12.00 4.94
CA ILE A 139 -3.43 11.66 4.38
C ILE A 139 -4.51 11.86 5.44
N ASP A 140 -5.70 12.24 5.02
CA ASP A 140 -6.88 12.25 5.88
C ASP A 140 -7.62 10.93 5.81
N TRP A 141 -8.26 10.53 6.91
CA TRP A 141 -8.95 9.26 7.03
C TRP A 141 -10.06 9.04 6.01
N VAL A 142 -10.87 10.07 5.77
CA VAL A 142 -12.04 9.92 4.89
C VAL A 142 -11.61 9.82 3.43
N GLY A 143 -10.70 10.70 3.00
CA GLY A 143 -10.17 10.71 1.65
C GLY A 143 -9.40 9.44 1.33
N SER A 144 -8.51 8.99 2.25
CA SER A 144 -7.75 7.74 2.06
C SER A 144 -8.68 6.54 2.02
N SER A 145 -9.60 6.35 2.97
CA SER A 145 -10.52 5.21 3.00
C SER A 145 -11.39 5.11 1.74
N ALA A 146 -11.85 6.25 1.19
CA ALA A 146 -12.57 6.26 -0.07
C ALA A 146 -11.70 5.82 -1.24
N PHE A 147 -10.43 6.24 -1.27
CA PHE A 147 -9.46 5.84 -2.28
C PHE A 147 -9.05 4.37 -2.12
N ASP A 148 -8.81 3.92 -0.89
CA ASP A 148 -8.40 2.56 -0.55
C ASP A 148 -9.42 1.53 -0.99
N THR A 149 -10.71 1.84 -0.86
CA THR A 149 -11.77 0.95 -1.32
C THR A 149 -11.59 0.57 -2.79
N VAL A 150 -11.21 1.51 -3.65
CA VAL A 150 -11.02 1.24 -5.08
C VAL A 150 -9.60 0.79 -5.41
N LEU A 151 -8.60 1.28 -4.69
CA LEU A 151 -7.21 0.92 -4.88
C LEU A 151 -6.96 -0.54 -4.51
N VAL A 152 -7.41 -0.97 -3.33
CA VAL A 152 -7.24 -2.34 -2.83
C VAL A 152 -7.97 -3.34 -3.74
N ASP A 153 -9.19 -3.02 -4.18
CA ASP A 153 -9.86 -3.84 -5.20
C ASP A 153 -9.01 -3.96 -6.48
N ARG A 154 -8.45 -2.86 -6.94
CA ARG A 154 -7.62 -2.84 -8.14
C ARG A 154 -6.29 -3.56 -7.96
N LEU A 155 -5.65 -3.41 -6.79
CA LEU A 155 -4.44 -4.14 -6.44
C LEU A 155 -4.68 -5.65 -6.38
N ALA A 156 -5.78 -6.09 -5.81
CA ALA A 156 -6.09 -7.50 -5.62
C ALA A 156 -6.56 -8.19 -6.91
N ASN A 157 -7.35 -7.50 -7.76
CA ASN A 157 -8.03 -8.09 -8.92
C ASN A 157 -7.48 -7.63 -10.28
N GLY A 158 -6.64 -6.60 -10.32
CA GLY A 158 -6.05 -6.12 -11.57
C GLY A 158 -5.06 -7.13 -12.14
N ARG A 159 -5.34 -7.66 -13.33
CA ARG A 159 -4.52 -8.70 -13.96
C ARG A 159 -3.16 -8.20 -14.46
N ARG A 160 -3.06 -6.91 -14.81
CA ARG A 160 -1.84 -6.30 -15.37
C ARG A 160 -1.18 -5.37 -14.36
N ALA A 161 0.14 -5.25 -14.40
CA ALA A 161 0.89 -4.35 -13.54
C ALA A 161 0.41 -2.89 -13.67
N ASN A 162 0.06 -2.43 -14.88
CA ASN A 162 -0.43 -1.08 -15.13
C ASN A 162 -1.91 -0.85 -14.78
N SER A 163 -2.62 -1.82 -14.20
CA SER A 163 -4.04 -1.68 -13.87
C SER A 163 -4.30 -0.56 -12.85
N VAL A 164 -3.39 -0.36 -11.91
CA VAL A 164 -3.46 0.75 -10.93
C VAL A 164 -3.16 2.08 -11.62
N GLU A 165 -2.16 2.14 -12.50
CA GLU A 165 -1.90 3.35 -13.30
C GLU A 165 -3.14 3.77 -14.10
N GLN A 166 -3.82 2.82 -14.73
CA GLN A 166 -5.08 3.10 -15.45
C GLN A 166 -6.15 3.65 -14.52
N LEU A 167 -6.32 3.08 -13.31
CA LEU A 167 -7.28 3.57 -12.31
C LEU A 167 -7.02 5.04 -11.97
N VAL A 168 -5.79 5.37 -11.55
CA VAL A 168 -5.44 6.71 -11.06
C VAL A 168 -5.32 7.76 -12.16
N ARG A 169 -5.40 7.36 -13.42
CA ARG A 169 -5.48 8.27 -14.58
C ARG A 169 -6.90 8.58 -15.04
N THR A 170 -7.90 7.88 -14.50
CA THR A 170 -9.31 8.18 -14.86
C THR A 170 -9.73 9.53 -14.28
N ALA A 171 -10.57 10.26 -15.01
CA ALA A 171 -11.12 11.55 -14.55
C ALA A 171 -11.80 11.45 -13.17
N ARG A 172 -12.33 10.28 -12.84
CA ARG A 172 -13.00 10.01 -11.56
C ARG A 172 -12.04 9.97 -10.37
N TRP A 173 -10.85 9.37 -10.52
CA TRP A 173 -9.96 9.08 -9.38
C TRP A 173 -8.66 9.88 -9.38
N ALA A 174 -8.27 10.44 -10.53
CA ALA A 174 -7.05 11.23 -10.64
C ALA A 174 -7.00 12.43 -9.67
N PRO A 175 -8.08 13.23 -9.48
CA PRO A 175 -8.05 14.34 -8.54
C PRO A 175 -7.78 13.89 -7.09
N LEU A 176 -8.44 12.81 -6.64
CA LEU A 176 -8.26 12.28 -5.29
C LEU A 176 -6.86 11.67 -5.10
N ALA A 177 -6.39 10.86 -6.04
CA ALA A 177 -5.05 10.30 -6.02
C ALA A 177 -3.96 11.39 -5.93
N GLN A 178 -4.13 12.49 -6.65
CA GLN A 178 -3.22 13.64 -6.59
C GLN A 178 -3.32 14.41 -5.28
N HIS A 179 -4.54 14.63 -4.79
CA HIS A 179 -4.77 15.30 -3.50
C HIS A 179 -4.05 14.55 -2.37
N LEU A 180 -4.19 13.22 -2.34
CA LEU A 180 -3.52 12.35 -1.37
C LEU A 180 -2.00 12.21 -1.62
N GLY A 181 -1.49 12.66 -2.77
CA GLY A 181 -0.09 12.49 -3.14
C GLY A 181 0.26 11.02 -3.42
N PHE A 182 -0.68 10.26 -4.00
CA PHE A 182 -0.45 8.87 -4.35
C PHE A 182 0.73 8.73 -5.32
N ARG A 183 1.60 7.77 -5.06
CA ARG A 183 2.79 7.48 -5.87
C ARG A 183 2.94 5.97 -6.03
N MET A 184 3.44 5.54 -7.19
CA MET A 184 3.67 4.13 -7.46
C MET A 184 4.86 3.91 -8.37
N ILE A 185 5.45 2.73 -8.25
CA ILE A 185 6.43 2.17 -9.18
C ILE A 185 6.06 0.69 -9.43
N TYR A 186 6.25 0.22 -10.63
CA TYR A 186 5.98 -1.18 -10.95
C TYR A 186 6.94 -1.74 -12.02
N GLN A 187 7.09 -3.06 -12.03
CA GLN A 187 7.88 -3.77 -13.05
C GLN A 187 7.16 -3.71 -14.40
N HIS A 188 7.87 -3.25 -15.42
CA HIS A 188 7.43 -3.22 -16.79
C HIS A 188 8.41 -4.00 -17.65
N SER A 189 8.00 -4.45 -18.85
CA SER A 189 8.87 -5.22 -19.76
C SER A 189 10.17 -4.50 -20.18
N GLN A 190 10.21 -3.17 -20.03
CA GLN A 190 11.37 -2.34 -20.34
C GLN A 190 12.11 -1.85 -19.07
N GLY A 191 11.83 -2.43 -17.91
CA GLY A 191 12.38 -2.03 -16.61
C GLY A 191 11.38 -1.34 -15.69
N PRO A 192 11.82 -0.90 -14.49
CA PRO A 192 10.99 -0.19 -13.52
C PRO A 192 10.33 1.05 -14.13
N ARG A 193 9.04 1.25 -13.86
CA ARG A 193 8.27 2.40 -14.36
C ARG A 193 7.61 3.16 -13.23
N ILE A 194 7.90 4.46 -13.14
CA ILE A 194 7.23 5.43 -12.28
C ILE A 194 6.30 6.27 -13.16
N PRO A 195 4.97 6.10 -13.08
CA PRO A 195 4.04 6.91 -13.86
C PRO A 195 4.03 8.36 -13.38
N ALA A 196 4.13 9.30 -14.31
CA ALA A 196 3.86 10.69 -14.00
C ALA A 196 2.35 10.85 -13.70
N MET A 197 2.00 11.35 -12.51
CA MET A 197 0.63 11.71 -12.19
C MET A 197 0.28 12.98 -12.98
N ARG A 198 -0.78 12.95 -13.78
CA ARG A 198 -1.24 14.14 -14.51
C ARG A 198 -1.56 15.25 -13.51
N ARG A 199 -1.10 16.48 -13.78
CA ARG A 199 -1.63 17.64 -13.06
C ARG A 199 -3.12 17.75 -13.38
N PRO A 200 -4.00 18.07 -12.40
CA PRO A 200 -5.40 18.36 -12.71
C PRO A 200 -5.44 19.50 -13.73
N GLU A 201 -6.24 19.36 -14.76
CA GLU A 201 -6.62 20.51 -15.55
C GLU A 201 -7.30 21.53 -14.62
N PRO A 202 -6.97 22.83 -14.71
CA PRO A 202 -7.64 23.83 -13.89
C PRO A 202 -9.14 23.71 -14.14
N VAL A 203 -9.90 23.54 -13.05
CA VAL A 203 -11.36 23.57 -13.11
C VAL A 203 -11.73 24.97 -13.61
N VAL A 204 -12.20 25.07 -14.83
CA VAL A 204 -12.77 26.31 -15.34
C VAL A 204 -14.04 26.54 -14.54
N PRO A 205 -14.16 27.64 -13.75
CA PRO A 205 -15.39 27.93 -13.05
C PRO A 205 -16.51 28.12 -14.07
N VAL A 206 -17.63 27.44 -13.88
CA VAL A 206 -18.87 27.64 -14.64
C VAL A 206 -19.55 28.87 -14.13
#